data_61d85529df733b620ab18bc3c3fde0eb
#
_entry.id   61d85529df733b620ab18bc3c3fde0eb
#
_cell.length_a   1.000
_cell.length_b   1.000
_cell.length_c   1.000
_cell.angle_alpha   90.00
_cell.angle_beta   90.00
_cell.angle_gamma   90.00
#
_symmetry.space_group_name_H-M   'P 1'
#
loop_
_entity.id
_entity.type
_entity.pdbx_description
1 polymer ?
#
loop_
_entity_poly.entity_id
_entity_poly.type
_entity_poly.pdbx_seq_one_letter_code
_entity_poly.pdbx_strand_id
1 'polypeptide(L)'
;SLADLPGILRDSQAVKEVQVLFTLLAEHQIATATFDITLMRGFDYYTDIVFEVFDLDPENNRAMFGGGRYDGLVGAYGVDPIAAVGVAMGDAPVENFLERHNLLPKLQSTTQIYAVIIGGVLKEAQDIVRQLRLEGLNVAIDLTDRKPEKQIKAALKMGVSNLLFIGEEEITNQKFILRNVETQKESV
;
A
#
# COMPACT_ATOMS: atom_id res chain seq x y z
N SER A 1 29.23 -2.99 -19.38
CA SER A 1 28.71 -1.72 -19.94
C SER A 1 28.27 -1.90 -21.40
N LEU A 2 27.55 -0.93 -21.97
CA LEU A 2 27.19 -0.93 -23.41
C LEU A 2 28.44 -1.01 -24.32
N ALA A 3 29.58 -0.48 -23.89
CA ALA A 3 30.84 -0.52 -24.62
C ALA A 3 31.47 -1.92 -24.70
N ASP A 4 31.13 -2.80 -23.78
CA ASP A 4 31.68 -4.16 -23.67
C ASP A 4 30.89 -5.17 -24.51
N LEU A 5 29.82 -4.74 -25.18
CA LEU A 5 29.00 -5.62 -26.02
C LEU A 5 29.77 -6.08 -27.26
N PRO A 6 29.62 -7.34 -27.72
CA PRO A 6 30.10 -7.78 -29.01
C PRO A 6 29.66 -6.85 -30.15
N GLY A 7 30.48 -6.64 -31.16
CA GLY A 7 30.23 -5.70 -32.25
C GLY A 7 28.86 -5.93 -32.92
N ILE A 8 28.49 -7.18 -33.14
CA ILE A 8 27.19 -7.53 -33.76
C ILE A 8 25.97 -7.05 -32.95
N LEU A 9 26.07 -6.94 -31.62
CA LEU A 9 25.02 -6.40 -30.76
C LEU A 9 25.12 -4.89 -30.64
N ARG A 10 26.34 -4.34 -30.61
CA ARG A 10 26.59 -2.91 -30.40
C ARG A 10 25.91 -2.03 -31.44
N ASP A 11 25.87 -2.51 -32.69
CA ASP A 11 25.28 -1.79 -33.80
C ASP A 11 23.78 -2.03 -34.01
N SER A 12 23.16 -2.84 -33.11
CA SER A 12 21.75 -3.11 -33.18
C SER A 12 20.89 -1.88 -32.89
N GLN A 13 19.67 -1.86 -33.44
CA GLN A 13 18.71 -0.77 -33.19
C GLN A 13 18.36 -0.69 -31.69
N ALA A 14 18.19 -1.82 -31.01
CA ALA A 14 17.89 -1.87 -29.58
C ALA A 14 18.96 -1.19 -28.72
N VAL A 15 20.24 -1.41 -29.01
CA VAL A 15 21.34 -0.74 -28.30
C VAL A 15 21.35 0.77 -28.55
N LYS A 16 21.05 1.22 -29.78
CA LYS A 16 20.93 2.66 -30.08
C LYS A 16 19.81 3.32 -29.29
N GLU A 17 18.67 2.64 -29.13
CA GLU A 17 17.53 3.13 -28.33
C GLU A 17 17.89 3.22 -26.83
N VAL A 18 18.59 2.22 -26.29
CA VAL A 18 19.13 2.28 -24.93
C VAL A 18 20.13 3.42 -24.76
N GLN A 19 21.00 3.69 -25.75
CA GLN A 19 21.93 4.82 -25.72
C GLN A 19 21.20 6.16 -25.68
N VAL A 20 20.11 6.32 -26.45
CA VAL A 20 19.27 7.51 -26.42
C VAL A 20 18.65 7.67 -25.04
N LEU A 21 18.14 6.59 -24.44
CA LEU A 21 17.57 6.63 -23.09
C LEU A 21 18.63 7.09 -22.06
N PHE A 22 19.84 6.54 -22.09
CA PHE A 22 20.92 6.96 -21.19
C PHE A 22 21.32 8.43 -21.37
N THR A 23 21.26 8.94 -22.58
CA THR A 23 21.48 10.37 -22.86
C THR A 23 20.39 11.22 -22.19
N LEU A 24 19.12 10.85 -22.35
CA LEU A 24 18.00 11.53 -21.72
C LEU A 24 18.08 11.47 -20.17
N LEU A 25 18.43 10.32 -19.61
CA LEU A 25 18.62 10.16 -18.16
C LEU A 25 19.72 11.11 -17.65
N ALA A 26 20.83 11.22 -18.38
CA ALA A 26 21.92 12.14 -18.03
C ALA A 26 21.48 13.61 -18.09
N GLU A 27 20.72 14.01 -19.11
CA GLU A 27 20.13 15.36 -19.22
C GLU A 27 19.23 15.70 -18.05
N HIS A 28 18.51 14.69 -17.54
CA HIS A 28 17.66 14.80 -16.34
C HIS A 28 18.40 14.56 -15.02
N GLN A 29 19.74 14.52 -15.04
CA GLN A 29 20.61 14.33 -13.86
C GLN A 29 20.39 12.98 -13.13
N ILE A 30 19.91 11.97 -13.83
CA ILE A 30 19.77 10.60 -13.33
C ILE A 30 21.03 9.80 -13.67
N ALA A 31 21.99 9.80 -12.77
CA ALA A 31 23.31 9.16 -12.98
C ALA A 31 23.41 7.72 -12.42
N THR A 32 22.37 7.24 -11.74
CA THR A 32 22.38 5.94 -11.06
C THR A 32 21.92 4.77 -11.95
N ALA A 33 21.52 5.06 -13.19
CA ALA A 33 21.11 4.03 -14.13
C ALA A 33 22.32 3.27 -14.66
N THR A 34 22.22 1.94 -14.68
CA THR A 34 23.24 1.04 -15.24
C THR A 34 22.61 0.12 -16.28
N PHE A 35 23.40 -0.26 -17.29
CA PHE A 35 22.97 -1.23 -18.29
C PHE A 35 23.27 -2.65 -17.80
N ASP A 36 22.24 -3.49 -17.81
CA ASP A 36 22.32 -4.93 -17.52
C ASP A 36 21.65 -5.72 -18.64
N ILE A 37 22.43 -6.46 -19.42
CA ILE A 37 21.92 -7.32 -20.51
C ILE A 37 21.19 -8.56 -19.99
N THR A 38 21.36 -8.90 -18.73
CA THR A 38 20.76 -10.09 -18.13
C THR A 38 19.39 -9.79 -17.50
N LEU A 39 19.01 -8.51 -17.47
CA LEU A 39 17.72 -8.12 -16.90
C LEU A 39 16.57 -8.71 -17.72
N MET A 40 15.76 -9.54 -17.06
CA MET A 40 14.56 -10.14 -17.63
C MET A 40 13.37 -9.88 -16.70
N ARG A 41 12.21 -9.57 -17.30
CA ARG A 41 10.93 -9.42 -16.60
C ARG A 41 10.05 -10.63 -16.88
N GLY A 42 9.26 -11.04 -15.89
CA GLY A 42 8.43 -12.24 -15.95
C GLY A 42 7.17 -12.16 -16.81
N PHE A 43 7.04 -11.14 -17.67
CA PHE A 43 5.86 -10.93 -18.52
C PHE A 43 6.27 -10.85 -19.99
N ASP A 44 5.58 -11.58 -20.84
CA ASP A 44 5.87 -11.70 -22.28
C ASP A 44 5.35 -10.52 -23.13
N TYR A 45 4.66 -9.56 -22.51
CA TYR A 45 4.08 -8.44 -23.25
C TYR A 45 5.05 -7.29 -23.50
N TYR A 46 6.24 -7.29 -22.91
CA TYR A 46 7.24 -6.25 -23.18
C TYR A 46 7.80 -6.42 -24.59
N THR A 47 7.82 -5.32 -25.33
CA THR A 47 8.25 -5.27 -26.72
C THR A 47 9.57 -4.58 -26.93
N ASP A 48 10.12 -3.94 -25.90
CA ASP A 48 11.30 -3.10 -25.99
C ASP A 48 12.00 -2.97 -24.61
N ILE A 49 12.49 -1.77 -24.25
CA ILE A 49 13.23 -1.50 -23.02
C ILE A 49 12.45 -1.94 -21.79
N VAL A 50 13.12 -2.67 -20.92
CA VAL A 50 12.66 -3.00 -19.57
C VAL A 50 13.60 -2.41 -18.53
N PHE A 51 13.11 -2.12 -17.34
CA PHE A 51 13.91 -1.60 -16.24
C PHE A 51 13.46 -2.13 -14.89
N GLU A 52 14.38 -2.13 -13.95
CA GLU A 52 14.11 -2.40 -12.53
C GLU A 52 14.86 -1.38 -11.67
N VAL A 53 14.29 -1.07 -10.52
CA VAL A 53 14.88 -0.15 -9.54
C VAL A 53 15.11 -0.89 -8.24
N PHE A 54 16.33 -0.83 -7.77
CA PHE A 54 16.79 -1.50 -6.56
C PHE A 54 17.24 -0.48 -5.51
N ASP A 55 17.17 -0.87 -4.26
CA ASP A 55 17.88 -0.22 -3.19
C ASP A 55 19.41 -0.41 -3.37
N LEU A 56 20.19 0.55 -2.91
CA LEU A 56 21.65 0.38 -2.84
C LEU A 56 22.08 -0.43 -1.59
N ASP A 57 21.18 -0.68 -0.65
CA ASP A 57 21.45 -1.56 0.47
C ASP A 57 21.48 -3.02 -0.01
N PRO A 58 22.62 -3.74 0.11
CA PRO A 58 22.76 -5.10 -0.39
C PRO A 58 21.85 -6.12 0.32
N GLU A 59 21.33 -5.80 1.50
CA GLU A 59 20.39 -6.66 2.21
C GLU A 59 18.94 -6.47 1.70
N ASN A 60 18.66 -5.40 0.94
CA ASN A 60 17.40 -5.20 0.22
C ASN A 60 17.59 -5.47 -1.27
N ASN A 61 17.88 -6.72 -1.60
CA ASN A 61 18.28 -7.16 -2.94
C ASN A 61 17.14 -7.44 -3.91
N ARG A 62 15.90 -7.10 -3.55
CA ARG A 62 14.73 -7.24 -4.43
C ARG A 62 14.46 -5.93 -5.15
N ALA A 63 14.05 -6.05 -6.43
CA ALA A 63 13.55 -4.88 -7.15
C ALA A 63 12.35 -4.27 -6.42
N MET A 64 12.43 -3.00 -6.08
CA MET A 64 11.34 -2.26 -5.44
C MET A 64 10.20 -2.01 -6.42
N PHE A 65 10.55 -1.67 -7.63
CA PHE A 65 9.62 -1.49 -8.74
C PHE A 65 10.34 -1.68 -10.06
N GLY A 66 9.57 -1.86 -11.11
CA GLY A 66 10.10 -1.98 -12.44
C GLY A 66 9.00 -1.98 -13.48
N GLY A 67 9.41 -1.90 -14.71
CA GLY A 67 8.49 -1.77 -15.81
C GLY A 67 9.17 -1.92 -17.16
N GLY A 68 8.52 -1.41 -18.18
CA GLY A 68 9.05 -1.41 -19.53
C GLY A 68 8.04 -0.90 -20.54
N ARG A 69 8.46 -0.90 -21.79
CA ARG A 69 7.64 -0.55 -22.95
C ARG A 69 6.89 -1.80 -23.47
N TYR A 70 5.63 -1.61 -23.79
CA TYR A 70 4.77 -2.65 -24.39
C TYR A 70 3.80 -2.03 -25.37
N ASP A 71 4.01 -2.26 -26.65
CA ASP A 71 3.22 -1.65 -27.73
C ASP A 71 2.06 -2.53 -28.16
N GLY A 72 2.11 -3.83 -27.89
CA GLY A 72 1.14 -4.80 -28.35
C GLY A 72 0.06 -5.23 -27.34
N LEU A 73 0.14 -4.79 -26.07
CA LEU A 73 -0.71 -5.32 -25.00
C LEU A 73 -2.21 -5.12 -25.27
N VAL A 74 -2.61 -3.93 -25.70
CA VAL A 74 -4.01 -3.63 -26.00
C VAL A 74 -4.52 -4.36 -27.25
N GLY A 75 -3.62 -4.74 -28.17
CA GLY A 75 -3.96 -5.55 -29.35
C GLY A 75 -4.53 -6.93 -29.00
N ALA A 76 -4.15 -7.49 -27.84
CA ALA A 76 -4.72 -8.74 -27.31
C ALA A 76 -6.23 -8.61 -26.99
N TYR A 77 -6.75 -7.41 -26.85
CA TYR A 77 -8.17 -7.11 -26.60
C TYR A 77 -8.93 -6.71 -27.88
N GLY A 78 -8.33 -6.90 -29.06
CA GLY A 78 -9.00 -6.67 -30.35
C GLY A 78 -9.09 -5.21 -30.80
N VAL A 79 -8.22 -4.35 -30.27
CA VAL A 79 -8.05 -2.94 -30.68
C VAL A 79 -6.69 -2.75 -31.35
N ASP A 80 -6.51 -1.65 -32.07
CA ASP A 80 -5.23 -1.34 -32.70
C ASP A 80 -4.12 -1.19 -31.64
N PRO A 81 -2.89 -1.66 -31.91
CA PRO A 81 -1.75 -1.52 -31.01
C PRO A 81 -1.49 -0.05 -30.66
N ILE A 82 -1.22 0.21 -29.39
CA ILE A 82 -0.90 1.54 -28.87
C ILE A 82 0.42 1.44 -28.10
N ALA A 83 1.38 2.29 -28.46
CA ALA A 83 2.63 2.37 -27.71
C ALA A 83 2.38 2.81 -26.26
N ALA A 84 2.83 2.02 -25.30
CA ALA A 84 2.63 2.25 -23.90
C ALA A 84 3.87 1.91 -23.08
N VAL A 85 4.00 2.60 -21.95
CA VAL A 85 5.01 2.33 -20.92
C VAL A 85 4.30 2.18 -19.58
N GLY A 86 4.71 1.22 -18.78
CA GLY A 86 4.15 1.02 -17.46
C GLY A 86 5.21 0.72 -16.42
N VAL A 87 4.84 0.96 -15.18
CA VAL A 87 5.62 0.64 -13.99
C VAL A 87 4.73 0.00 -12.94
N ALA A 88 5.24 -1.02 -12.27
CA ALA A 88 4.57 -1.64 -11.12
C ALA A 88 5.51 -1.62 -9.92
N MET A 89 4.99 -1.22 -8.78
CA MET A 89 5.70 -1.14 -7.51
C MET A 89 5.33 -2.35 -6.65
N GLY A 90 6.33 -2.97 -6.00
CA GLY A 90 6.11 -3.99 -5.00
C GLY A 90 5.93 -3.36 -3.62
N ASP A 91 4.83 -3.63 -2.94
CA ASP A 91 4.54 -3.12 -1.60
C ASP A 91 5.58 -3.60 -0.56
N ALA A 92 5.84 -4.91 -0.49
CA ALA A 92 6.79 -5.47 0.46
C ALA A 92 8.25 -4.99 0.25
N PRO A 93 8.83 -4.94 -0.97
CA PRO A 93 10.15 -4.36 -1.18
C PRO A 93 10.25 -2.87 -0.82
N VAL A 94 9.18 -2.10 -1.06
CA VAL A 94 9.13 -0.68 -0.68
C VAL A 94 9.00 -0.51 0.84
N GLU A 95 8.20 -1.32 1.51
CA GLU A 95 8.14 -1.34 2.97
C GLU A 95 9.50 -1.62 3.59
N ASN A 96 10.21 -2.66 3.11
CA ASN A 96 11.58 -2.96 3.54
C ASN A 96 12.54 -1.79 3.34
N PHE A 97 12.46 -1.10 2.20
CA PHE A 97 13.24 0.11 1.95
C PHE A 97 12.97 1.19 2.99
N LEU A 98 11.68 1.48 3.24
CA LEU A 98 11.29 2.51 4.21
C LEU A 98 11.76 2.17 5.64
N GLU A 99 11.65 0.89 6.04
CA GLU A 99 12.12 0.43 7.35
C GLU A 99 13.63 0.59 7.50
N ARG A 100 14.40 0.10 6.53
CA ARG A 100 15.87 0.10 6.59
C ARG A 100 16.44 1.52 6.59
N HIS A 101 15.82 2.43 5.87
CA HIS A 101 16.24 3.83 5.80
C HIS A 101 15.58 4.72 6.87
N ASN A 102 14.83 4.12 7.85
CA ASN A 102 14.10 4.85 8.90
C ASN A 102 13.11 5.89 8.35
N LEU A 103 12.52 5.59 7.19
CA LEU A 103 11.55 6.45 6.51
C LEU A 103 10.11 5.97 6.69
N LEU A 104 9.89 4.82 7.36
CA LEU A 104 8.55 4.27 7.55
C LEU A 104 7.71 5.24 8.41
N PRO A 105 6.58 5.74 7.90
CA PRO A 105 5.76 6.68 8.65
C PRO A 105 5.09 5.98 9.84
N LYS A 106 5.05 6.66 10.98
CA LYS A 106 4.26 6.20 12.12
C LYS A 106 2.79 6.48 11.84
N LEU A 107 2.12 5.51 11.27
CA LEU A 107 0.69 5.62 10.98
C LEU A 107 -0.10 5.55 12.28
N GLN A 108 -0.97 6.52 12.49
CA GLN A 108 -1.96 6.50 13.56
C GLN A 108 -3.29 6.01 12.99
N SER A 109 -4.06 5.30 13.83
CA SER A 109 -5.42 4.91 13.46
C SER A 109 -6.27 6.15 13.22
N THR A 110 -6.98 6.19 12.12
CA THR A 110 -8.01 7.20 11.87
C THR A 110 -9.30 6.93 12.64
N THR A 111 -9.41 5.78 13.28
CA THR A 111 -10.56 5.40 14.10
C THR A 111 -10.62 6.24 15.37
N GLN A 112 -11.69 6.99 15.55
CA GLN A 112 -11.90 7.86 16.69
C GLN A 112 -12.55 7.11 17.87
N ILE A 113 -13.44 6.18 17.54
CA ILE A 113 -14.25 5.44 18.50
C ILE A 113 -14.22 3.95 18.17
N TYR A 114 -14.07 3.11 19.16
CA TYR A 114 -14.26 1.67 19.04
C TYR A 114 -15.51 1.24 19.83
N ALA A 115 -16.50 0.72 19.14
CA ALA A 115 -17.71 0.19 19.75
C ALA A 115 -17.43 -1.20 20.35
N VAL A 116 -17.52 -1.29 21.67
CA VAL A 116 -17.40 -2.52 22.48
C VAL A 116 -18.78 -3.08 22.70
N ILE A 117 -19.03 -4.27 22.16
CA ILE A 117 -20.34 -4.91 22.22
C ILE A 117 -20.42 -5.81 23.46
N ILE A 118 -21.50 -5.67 24.23
CA ILE A 118 -21.77 -6.44 25.46
C ILE A 118 -23.03 -7.23 25.26
N GLY A 119 -22.94 -8.55 25.20
CA GLY A 119 -24.09 -9.43 24.98
C GLY A 119 -24.52 -9.57 23.52
N GLY A 120 -25.73 -10.05 23.27
CA GLY A 120 -26.25 -10.44 21.97
C GLY A 120 -26.81 -9.30 21.10
N VAL A 121 -26.34 -8.07 21.27
CA VAL A 121 -26.95 -6.85 20.69
C VAL A 121 -26.20 -6.36 19.43
N LEU A 122 -25.52 -7.24 18.71
CA LEU A 122 -24.68 -6.85 17.56
C LEU A 122 -25.48 -6.12 16.48
N LYS A 123 -26.70 -6.54 16.21
CA LYS A 123 -27.56 -5.94 15.18
C LYS A 123 -27.88 -4.47 15.51
N GLU A 124 -28.36 -4.23 16.72
CA GLU A 124 -28.70 -2.90 17.24
C GLU A 124 -27.45 -2.01 17.30
N ALA A 125 -26.32 -2.58 17.73
CA ALA A 125 -25.03 -1.89 17.76
C ALA A 125 -24.55 -1.47 16.36
N GLN A 126 -24.77 -2.29 15.33
CA GLN A 126 -24.46 -1.93 13.94
C GLN A 126 -25.29 -0.74 13.47
N ASP A 127 -26.57 -0.65 13.85
CA ASP A 127 -27.42 0.49 13.49
C ASP A 127 -26.95 1.78 14.18
N ILE A 128 -26.58 1.71 15.45
CA ILE A 128 -26.00 2.84 16.20
C ILE A 128 -24.70 3.30 15.55
N VAL A 129 -23.78 2.37 15.27
CA VAL A 129 -22.51 2.68 14.62
C VAL A 129 -22.72 3.26 13.23
N ARG A 130 -23.70 2.78 12.48
CA ARG A 130 -24.07 3.35 11.18
C ARG A 130 -24.50 4.82 11.31
N GLN A 131 -25.31 5.15 12.30
CA GLN A 131 -25.73 6.54 12.54
C GLN A 131 -24.53 7.43 12.89
N LEU A 132 -23.64 7.00 13.80
CA LEU A 132 -22.43 7.74 14.15
C LEU A 132 -21.51 7.99 12.93
N ARG A 133 -21.42 7.01 12.02
CA ARG A 133 -20.66 7.16 10.78
C ARG A 133 -21.32 8.16 9.81
N LEU A 134 -22.65 8.21 9.77
CA LEU A 134 -23.37 9.23 8.97
C LEU A 134 -23.14 10.64 9.50
N GLU A 135 -22.91 10.80 10.81
CA GLU A 135 -22.50 12.09 11.43
C GLU A 135 -20.99 12.40 11.24
N GLY A 136 -20.27 11.61 10.44
CA GLY A 136 -18.88 11.87 10.09
C GLY A 136 -17.84 11.31 11.08
N LEU A 137 -18.25 10.47 12.05
CA LEU A 137 -17.33 9.85 13.00
C LEU A 137 -16.71 8.57 12.44
N ASN A 138 -15.41 8.38 12.64
CA ASN A 138 -14.72 7.14 12.29
C ASN A 138 -14.86 6.13 13.43
N VAL A 139 -15.83 5.24 13.30
CA VAL A 139 -16.16 4.22 14.32
C VAL A 139 -15.82 2.82 13.82
N ALA A 140 -15.03 2.08 14.59
CA ALA A 140 -14.82 0.64 14.41
C ALA A 140 -15.77 -0.16 15.32
N ILE A 141 -16.11 -1.36 14.90
CA ILE A 141 -16.97 -2.30 15.66
C ILE A 141 -16.42 -3.71 15.49
N ASP A 142 -16.48 -4.52 16.54
CA ASP A 142 -16.17 -5.95 16.49
C ASP A 142 -17.36 -6.76 15.99
N LEU A 143 -17.15 -7.52 14.93
CA LEU A 143 -18.17 -8.39 14.34
C LEU A 143 -18.02 -9.87 14.72
N THR A 144 -17.07 -10.21 15.62
CA THR A 144 -16.63 -11.59 15.85
C THR A 144 -17.07 -12.19 17.19
N ASP A 145 -18.08 -11.65 17.83
CA ASP A 145 -18.64 -12.14 19.12
C ASP A 145 -17.57 -12.43 20.21
N ARG A 146 -16.51 -11.62 20.24
CA ARG A 146 -15.48 -11.71 21.28
C ARG A 146 -15.95 -11.09 22.58
N LYS A 147 -15.47 -11.64 23.71
CA LYS A 147 -15.72 -11.03 25.03
C LYS A 147 -15.23 -9.58 25.08
N PRO A 148 -15.90 -8.68 25.83
CA PRO A 148 -15.56 -7.26 25.89
C PRO A 148 -14.07 -6.97 26.18
N GLU A 149 -13.44 -7.76 27.04
CA GLU A 149 -12.02 -7.56 27.37
C GLU A 149 -11.10 -7.76 26.14
N LYS A 150 -11.45 -8.70 25.25
CA LYS A 150 -10.71 -8.93 24.01
C LYS A 150 -10.94 -7.82 22.98
N GLN A 151 -12.17 -7.29 22.93
CA GLN A 151 -12.51 -6.15 22.09
C GLN A 151 -11.74 -4.89 22.54
N ILE A 152 -11.71 -4.60 23.84
CA ILE A 152 -10.95 -3.49 24.43
C ILE A 152 -9.47 -3.64 24.10
N LYS A 153 -8.89 -4.85 24.29
CA LYS A 153 -7.49 -5.09 23.97
C LYS A 153 -7.17 -4.86 22.48
N ALA A 154 -8.10 -5.19 21.59
CA ALA A 154 -7.95 -4.93 20.16
C ALA A 154 -8.00 -3.42 19.87
N ALA A 155 -8.92 -2.68 20.46
CA ALA A 155 -9.01 -1.23 20.34
C ALA A 155 -7.74 -0.52 20.81
N LEU A 156 -7.19 -0.94 21.95
CA LEU A 156 -5.93 -0.41 22.50
C LEU A 156 -4.76 -0.66 21.52
N LYS A 157 -4.69 -1.87 20.93
CA LYS A 157 -3.66 -2.20 19.94
C LYS A 157 -3.79 -1.37 18.67
N MET A 158 -5.00 -0.95 18.31
CA MET A 158 -5.26 -0.06 17.18
C MET A 158 -4.94 1.42 17.48
N GLY A 159 -4.64 1.78 18.73
CA GLY A 159 -4.39 3.17 19.13
C GLY A 159 -5.64 4.04 19.12
N VAL A 160 -6.83 3.47 19.36
CA VAL A 160 -8.09 4.21 19.39
C VAL A 160 -8.21 5.02 20.67
N SER A 161 -8.65 6.27 20.56
CA SER A 161 -8.72 7.19 21.70
C SER A 161 -9.96 6.99 22.59
N ASN A 162 -11.07 6.47 22.04
CA ASN A 162 -12.34 6.37 22.78
C ASN A 162 -13.01 5.01 22.58
N LEU A 163 -13.58 4.49 23.65
CA LEU A 163 -14.38 3.26 23.69
C LEU A 163 -15.84 3.62 23.92
N LEU A 164 -16.74 3.14 23.07
CA LEU A 164 -18.18 3.26 23.22
C LEU A 164 -18.74 1.91 23.62
N PHE A 165 -19.36 1.80 24.79
CA PHE A 165 -19.96 0.56 25.26
C PHE A 165 -21.42 0.48 24.82
N ILE A 166 -21.79 -0.66 24.22
CA ILE A 166 -23.13 -0.92 23.70
C ILE A 166 -23.59 -2.29 24.21
N GLY A 167 -24.54 -2.29 25.13
CA GLY A 167 -25.19 -3.47 25.70
C GLY A 167 -26.69 -3.28 25.77
N GLU A 168 -27.40 -4.26 26.31
CA GLU A 168 -28.87 -4.21 26.44
C GLU A 168 -29.36 -3.05 27.32
N GLU A 169 -28.62 -2.73 28.38
CA GLU A 169 -28.97 -1.63 29.29
C GLU A 169 -28.78 -0.27 28.59
N GLU A 170 -27.68 -0.06 27.87
CA GLU A 170 -27.40 1.16 27.15
C GLU A 170 -28.45 1.40 26.06
N ILE A 171 -28.83 0.35 25.33
CA ILE A 171 -29.86 0.43 24.29
C ILE A 171 -31.22 0.76 24.90
N THR A 172 -31.61 0.08 25.96
CA THR A 172 -32.91 0.28 26.62
C THR A 172 -33.03 1.70 27.19
N ASN A 173 -31.97 2.18 27.82
CA ASN A 173 -31.96 3.50 28.45
C ASN A 173 -31.61 4.63 27.46
N GLN A 174 -31.23 4.30 26.23
CA GLN A 174 -30.71 5.25 25.23
C GLN A 174 -29.56 6.13 25.77
N LYS A 175 -28.74 5.55 26.63
CA LYS A 175 -27.58 6.21 27.24
C LYS A 175 -26.35 5.34 27.05
N PHE A 176 -25.36 5.86 26.38
CA PHE A 176 -24.16 5.14 26.02
C PHE A 176 -22.96 5.71 26.76
N ILE A 177 -22.10 4.85 27.29
CA ILE A 177 -20.88 5.26 27.97
C ILE A 177 -19.76 5.39 26.93
N LEU A 178 -19.23 6.59 26.79
CA LEU A 178 -18.04 6.88 26.03
C LEU A 178 -16.86 7.08 27.01
N ARG A 179 -15.87 6.19 26.98
CA ARG A 179 -14.66 6.26 27.80
C ARG A 179 -13.46 6.67 26.98
N ASN A 180 -12.79 7.73 27.39
CA ASN A 180 -11.49 8.07 26.83
C ASN A 180 -10.40 7.16 27.40
N VAL A 181 -9.60 6.55 26.51
CA VAL A 181 -8.61 5.53 26.86
C VAL A 181 -7.45 6.09 27.68
N GLU A 182 -6.99 7.32 27.37
CA GLU A 182 -5.84 7.93 28.05
C GLU A 182 -6.23 8.49 29.42
N THR A 183 -7.31 9.26 29.48
CA THR A 183 -7.71 9.97 30.68
C THR A 183 -8.60 9.15 31.61
N GLN A 184 -9.11 8.01 31.14
CA GLN A 184 -10.11 7.15 31.80
C GLN A 184 -11.41 7.88 32.19
N LYS A 185 -11.64 9.08 31.64
CA LYS A 185 -12.88 9.82 31.85
C LYS A 185 -14.01 9.18 31.06
N GLU A 186 -15.15 9.07 31.72
CA GLU A 186 -16.40 8.62 31.13
C GLU A 186 -17.34 9.80 30.91
N SER A 187 -18.08 9.75 29.80
CA SER A 187 -19.21 10.63 29.49
C SER A 187 -20.39 9.77 29.00
N VAL A 188 -21.61 10.28 29.22
CA VAL A 188 -22.86 9.60 28.87
C VAL A 188 -23.60 10.43 27.84
#